data_fe4f09c879f1a4f2ed3e1f58714d6bbf
#
_entry.id   fe4f09c879f1a4f2ed3e1f58714d6bbf
#
_cell.length_a   1.000
_cell.length_b   1.000
_cell.length_c   1.000
_cell.angle_alpha   90.00
_cell.angle_beta   90.00
_cell.angle_gamma   90.00
#
_symmetry.space_group_name_H-M   'P 1'
#
loop_
_entity.id
_entity.type
_entity.pdbx_description
1 polymer ?
#
loop_
_entity_poly.entity_id
_entity_poly.type
_entity_poly.pdbx_seq_one_letter_code
_entity_poly.pdbx_strand_id
1 'polypeptide(L)'
;MATAGPGRRFCRCACFCSENLYLARYGLHVRFRDAPQLRRDYGAVLRSRGCVSTADFQQLLAELEQEVQRRQRLGQESAARKALIASSYHPARPDIYSSLQDAALAPEFLAAVEYSASPGADLEGLLQRLETLSEDKRVYRVPVFTAPFCQALLEELEHFEQSDMPKGRPNTMNNYGVLLHELGLDEPLVTPLRERFLQPLMGLLYPDCGGGQLDSHRAFVVKYAPGQDRELGCHYDNAELTLNVALGKAFTGGALFFGGLFQAPTVLREPLEVEHLVGQGILHRGGQLHGARPLGTGERWNLVVWLRASVVRNHLCPMCCQKPELVDDEGFGDGFTREEPGTVDVCALT
;
A
#
# COMPACT_ATOMS: atom_id res chain seq x y z
N MET A 1 -22.72 -24.77 6.31
CA MET A 1 -22.77 -23.57 5.44
C MET A 1 -23.17 -22.40 6.33
N ALA A 2 -22.21 -21.64 6.83
CA ALA A 2 -22.50 -20.43 7.60
C ALA A 2 -22.89 -19.34 6.57
N THR A 3 -24.11 -18.83 6.66
CA THR A 3 -24.55 -17.66 5.91
C THR A 3 -23.71 -16.48 6.38
N ALA A 4 -22.81 -16.01 5.53
CA ALA A 4 -22.15 -14.73 5.76
C ALA A 4 -23.24 -13.67 5.95
N GLY A 5 -23.25 -13.00 7.10
CA GLY A 5 -24.07 -11.81 7.31
C GLY A 5 -23.79 -10.80 6.20
N PRO A 6 -24.64 -9.76 6.02
CA PRO A 6 -24.46 -8.78 4.97
C PRO A 6 -23.09 -8.08 5.18
N GLY A 7 -22.06 -8.68 4.59
CA GLY A 7 -20.71 -8.12 4.62
C GLY A 7 -20.77 -6.75 3.97
N ARG A 8 -20.17 -5.75 4.60
CA ARG A 8 -20.03 -4.41 4.04
C ARG A 8 -19.45 -4.54 2.63
N ARG A 9 -20.17 -4.04 1.64
CA ARG A 9 -19.78 -4.09 0.24
C ARG A 9 -18.51 -3.25 0.04
N PHE A 10 -17.58 -3.76 -0.78
CA PHE A 10 -16.42 -2.98 -1.19
C PHE A 10 -16.77 -2.10 -2.39
N CYS A 11 -16.24 -0.89 -2.37
CA CYS A 11 -16.38 0.07 -3.44
C CYS A 11 -15.03 0.69 -3.75
N ARG A 12 -14.88 1.28 -4.92
CA ARG A 12 -13.77 2.15 -5.28
C ARG A 12 -14.30 3.49 -5.78
N CYS A 13 -13.50 4.54 -5.70
CA CYS A 13 -13.84 5.78 -6.37
C CYS A 13 -13.73 5.58 -7.90
N ALA A 14 -14.69 6.10 -8.66
CA ALA A 14 -14.68 6.06 -10.13
C ALA A 14 -13.38 6.66 -10.71
N CYS A 15 -12.74 7.58 -10.00
CA CYS A 15 -11.46 8.18 -10.39
C CYS A 15 -10.29 7.18 -10.52
N PHE A 16 -10.40 5.99 -9.92
CA PHE A 16 -9.31 5.01 -9.88
C PHE A 16 -8.73 4.69 -11.26
N CYS A 17 -9.57 4.65 -12.29
CA CYS A 17 -9.10 4.32 -13.64
C CYS A 17 -8.47 5.51 -14.38
N SER A 18 -8.71 6.76 -13.93
CA SER A 18 -8.29 7.96 -14.66
C SER A 18 -7.30 8.86 -13.92
N GLU A 19 -7.15 8.68 -12.61
CA GLU A 19 -6.29 9.53 -11.78
C GLU A 19 -4.98 8.82 -11.42
N ASN A 20 -3.94 9.62 -11.17
CA ASN A 20 -2.65 9.13 -10.68
C ASN A 20 -2.05 8.00 -11.55
N LEU A 21 -2.08 8.19 -12.86
CA LEU A 21 -1.44 7.29 -13.82
C LEU A 21 0.04 7.63 -13.93
N TYR A 22 0.92 6.68 -13.65
CA TYR A 22 2.36 6.92 -13.66
C TYR A 22 2.98 6.63 -15.02
N LEU A 23 3.64 7.63 -15.56
CA LEU A 23 4.39 7.58 -16.80
C LEU A 23 5.89 7.40 -16.49
N ALA A 24 6.36 6.16 -16.42
CA ALA A 24 7.71 5.83 -16.00
C ALA A 24 8.79 6.53 -16.86
N ARG A 25 8.62 6.54 -18.19
CA ARG A 25 9.52 7.21 -19.14
C ARG A 25 9.71 8.70 -18.86
N TYR A 26 8.67 9.34 -18.33
CA TYR A 26 8.67 10.78 -18.07
C TYR A 26 8.74 11.13 -16.58
N GLY A 27 8.74 10.15 -15.68
CA GLY A 27 8.73 10.35 -14.23
C GLY A 27 7.58 11.24 -13.76
N LEU A 28 6.38 11.07 -14.33
CA LEU A 28 5.25 11.96 -14.15
C LEU A 28 3.97 11.17 -13.82
N HIS A 29 3.24 11.65 -12.83
CA HIS A 29 1.86 11.22 -12.58
C HIS A 29 0.88 12.13 -13.31
N VAL A 30 -0.07 11.55 -14.02
CA VAL A 30 -1.06 12.30 -14.79
C VAL A 30 -2.47 11.83 -14.52
N ARG A 31 -3.43 12.75 -14.74
CA ARG A 31 -4.83 12.41 -14.97
C ARG A 31 -5.02 12.19 -16.47
N PHE A 32 -5.77 11.16 -16.83
CA PHE A 32 -6.07 10.90 -18.24
C PHE A 32 -7.56 10.65 -18.44
N ARG A 33 -8.16 11.48 -19.26
CA ARG A 33 -9.55 11.35 -19.74
C ARG A 33 -9.57 11.18 -21.26
N ASP A 34 -8.84 12.04 -21.95
CA ASP A 34 -8.71 12.05 -23.40
C ASP A 34 -7.43 12.78 -23.84
N ALA A 35 -7.07 12.64 -25.10
CA ALA A 35 -5.88 13.27 -25.69
C ALA A 35 -5.89 14.81 -25.63
N PRO A 36 -7.02 15.53 -25.90
CA PRO A 36 -7.09 16.98 -25.72
C PRO A 36 -6.83 17.43 -24.29
N GLN A 37 -7.42 16.77 -23.28
CA GLN A 37 -7.16 17.08 -21.88
C GLN A 37 -5.68 16.87 -21.52
N LEU A 38 -5.10 15.73 -21.90
CA LEU A 38 -3.70 15.43 -21.61
C LEU A 38 -2.75 16.49 -22.21
N ARG A 39 -3.01 16.91 -23.47
CA ARG A 39 -2.21 17.97 -24.13
C ARG A 39 -2.33 19.31 -23.43
N ARG A 40 -3.53 19.70 -23.02
CA ARG A 40 -3.79 20.97 -22.36
C ARG A 40 -3.11 21.03 -21.00
N ASP A 41 -3.27 19.98 -20.19
CA ASP A 41 -2.88 19.98 -18.78
C ASP A 41 -1.39 19.63 -18.60
N TYR A 42 -0.83 18.75 -19.44
CA TYR A 42 0.51 18.22 -19.27
C TYR A 42 1.44 18.45 -20.47
N GLY A 43 0.95 19.00 -21.57
CA GLY A 43 1.72 19.10 -22.82
C GLY A 43 3.05 19.86 -22.67
N ALA A 44 3.11 20.89 -21.83
CA ALA A 44 4.34 21.65 -21.59
C ALA A 44 5.38 20.81 -20.83
N VAL A 45 4.98 20.17 -19.73
CA VAL A 45 5.88 19.34 -18.92
C VAL A 45 6.30 18.06 -19.65
N LEU A 46 5.43 17.46 -20.44
CA LEU A 46 5.77 16.30 -21.28
C LEU A 46 6.85 16.66 -22.30
N ARG A 47 6.72 17.80 -22.98
CA ARG A 47 7.76 18.29 -23.91
C ARG A 47 9.10 18.54 -23.22
N SER A 48 9.08 19.17 -22.04
CA SER A 48 10.32 19.41 -21.29
C SER A 48 11.00 18.12 -20.80
N ARG A 49 10.26 17.02 -20.75
CA ARG A 49 10.75 15.68 -20.37
C ARG A 49 10.97 14.74 -21.56
N GLY A 50 10.98 15.28 -22.78
CA GLY A 50 11.38 14.54 -24.00
C GLY A 50 10.25 13.97 -24.84
N CYS A 51 8.97 14.27 -24.56
CA CYS A 51 7.84 13.94 -25.45
C CYS A 51 7.69 15.03 -26.52
N VAL A 52 8.55 15.00 -27.55
CA VAL A 52 8.68 16.10 -28.53
C VAL A 52 8.02 15.82 -29.87
N SER A 53 7.89 14.56 -30.27
CA SER A 53 7.31 14.17 -31.54
C SER A 53 5.83 13.73 -31.43
N THR A 54 5.13 13.74 -32.58
CA THR A 54 3.77 13.17 -32.66
C THR A 54 3.78 11.67 -32.34
N ALA A 55 4.83 10.96 -32.74
CA ALA A 55 4.98 9.53 -32.46
C ALA A 55 5.15 9.27 -30.95
N ASP A 56 5.97 10.05 -30.23
CA ASP A 56 6.09 9.95 -28.77
C ASP A 56 4.74 10.13 -28.09
N PHE A 57 3.97 11.11 -28.53
CA PHE A 57 2.66 11.38 -27.95
C PHE A 57 1.63 10.28 -28.26
N GLN A 58 1.66 9.70 -29.46
CA GLN A 58 0.79 8.56 -29.79
C GLN A 58 1.15 7.31 -28.99
N GLN A 59 2.45 7.03 -28.82
CA GLN A 59 2.89 5.94 -27.95
C GLN A 59 2.43 6.15 -26.52
N LEU A 60 2.59 7.37 -25.99
CA LEU A 60 2.12 7.74 -24.66
C LEU A 60 0.61 7.53 -24.47
N LEU A 61 -0.20 7.91 -25.46
CA LEU A 61 -1.65 7.69 -25.41
C LEU A 61 -1.98 6.19 -25.36
N ALA A 62 -1.32 5.38 -26.16
CA ALA A 62 -1.52 3.93 -26.15
C ALA A 62 -1.15 3.31 -24.79
N GLU A 63 -0.05 3.75 -24.17
CA GLU A 63 0.37 3.32 -22.83
C GLU A 63 -0.69 3.69 -21.77
N LEU A 64 -1.23 4.91 -21.81
CA LEU A 64 -2.28 5.36 -20.89
C LEU A 64 -3.59 4.59 -21.08
N GLU A 65 -4.02 4.37 -22.31
CA GLU A 65 -5.22 3.59 -22.62
C GLU A 65 -5.09 2.13 -22.13
N GLN A 66 -3.93 1.52 -22.33
CA GLN A 66 -3.62 0.18 -21.79
C GLN A 66 -3.69 0.14 -20.27
N GLU A 67 -3.11 1.15 -19.59
CA GLU A 67 -3.16 1.21 -18.13
C GLU A 67 -4.59 1.40 -17.59
N VAL A 68 -5.40 2.25 -18.25
CA VAL A 68 -6.83 2.42 -17.92
C VAL A 68 -7.57 1.07 -18.06
N GLN A 69 -7.39 0.37 -19.17
CA GLN A 69 -8.01 -0.94 -19.40
C GLN A 69 -7.54 -1.98 -18.36
N ARG A 70 -6.24 -1.97 -18.01
CA ARG A 70 -5.70 -2.84 -16.98
C ARG A 70 -6.38 -2.57 -15.63
N ARG A 71 -6.52 -1.31 -15.23
CA ARG A 71 -7.17 -0.94 -13.97
C ARG A 71 -8.66 -1.31 -13.94
N GLN A 72 -9.34 -1.25 -15.06
CA GLN A 72 -10.75 -1.68 -15.15
C GLN A 72 -10.93 -3.19 -14.91
N ARG A 73 -9.93 -4.01 -15.28
CA ARG A 73 -9.99 -5.49 -15.16
C ARG A 73 -9.26 -6.01 -13.93
N LEU A 74 -8.63 -5.14 -13.15
CA LEU A 74 -7.70 -5.52 -12.08
C LEU A 74 -8.34 -6.47 -11.06
N GLY A 75 -9.57 -6.21 -10.62
CA GLY A 75 -10.29 -7.05 -9.66
C GLY A 75 -10.55 -8.45 -10.20
N GLN A 76 -11.09 -8.55 -11.43
CA GLN A 76 -11.40 -9.84 -12.08
C GLN A 76 -10.13 -10.67 -12.32
N GLU A 77 -9.07 -10.04 -12.83
CA GLU A 77 -7.80 -10.72 -13.06
C GLU A 77 -7.17 -11.20 -11.74
N SER A 78 -7.27 -10.41 -10.68
CA SER A 78 -6.79 -10.79 -9.35
C SER A 78 -7.60 -11.94 -8.76
N ALA A 79 -8.93 -11.92 -8.86
CA ALA A 79 -9.80 -13.00 -8.42
C ALA A 79 -9.50 -14.32 -9.16
N ALA A 80 -9.27 -14.26 -10.48
CA ALA A 80 -8.91 -15.43 -11.28
C ALA A 80 -7.55 -16.01 -10.85
N ARG A 81 -6.53 -15.17 -10.63
CA ARG A 81 -5.23 -15.64 -10.13
C ARG A 81 -5.36 -16.26 -8.75
N LYS A 82 -6.07 -15.61 -7.82
CA LYS A 82 -6.32 -16.13 -6.48
C LYS A 82 -6.97 -17.52 -6.51
N ALA A 83 -8.00 -17.70 -7.34
CA ALA A 83 -8.68 -19.00 -7.47
C ALA A 83 -7.73 -20.10 -7.98
N LEU A 84 -6.91 -19.79 -8.97
CA LEU A 84 -5.94 -20.75 -9.52
C LEU A 84 -4.84 -21.07 -8.48
N ILE A 85 -4.29 -20.09 -7.81
CA ILE A 85 -3.28 -20.27 -6.75
C ILE A 85 -3.85 -21.14 -5.63
N ALA A 86 -5.05 -20.83 -5.15
CA ALA A 86 -5.71 -21.60 -4.08
C ALA A 86 -5.96 -23.07 -4.44
N SER A 87 -6.15 -23.38 -5.73
CA SER A 87 -6.41 -24.77 -6.18
C SER A 87 -5.15 -25.55 -6.52
N SER A 88 -4.03 -24.91 -6.82
CA SER A 88 -2.90 -25.57 -7.48
C SER A 88 -1.55 -25.29 -6.81
N TYR A 89 -1.44 -24.26 -5.99
CA TYR A 89 -0.20 -23.93 -5.30
C TYR A 89 -0.03 -24.74 -4.01
N HIS A 90 1.17 -25.22 -3.76
CA HIS A 90 1.54 -25.95 -2.55
C HIS A 90 2.58 -25.14 -1.79
N PRO A 91 2.25 -24.58 -0.59
CA PRO A 91 3.17 -23.80 0.21
C PRO A 91 4.42 -24.58 0.62
N ALA A 92 5.58 -23.93 0.57
CA ALA A 92 6.82 -24.42 1.19
C ALA A 92 6.77 -24.27 2.71
N ARG A 93 6.09 -23.23 3.19
CA ARG A 93 5.95 -22.89 4.62
C ARG A 93 4.47 -22.84 5.04
N PRO A 94 3.82 -24.01 5.21
CA PRO A 94 2.41 -24.05 5.62
C PRO A 94 2.14 -23.40 6.99
N ASP A 95 3.15 -23.29 7.83
CA ASP A 95 3.07 -22.69 9.17
C ASP A 95 2.70 -21.21 9.13
N ILE A 96 3.13 -20.45 8.11
CA ILE A 96 2.79 -19.02 7.99
C ILE A 96 1.34 -18.75 7.56
N TYR A 97 0.62 -19.78 7.09
CA TYR A 97 -0.81 -19.68 6.75
C TYR A 97 -1.71 -19.93 7.96
N SER A 98 -1.14 -20.17 9.13
CA SER A 98 -1.86 -20.14 10.40
C SER A 98 -2.11 -18.70 10.83
N SER A 99 -3.13 -18.48 11.68
CA SER A 99 -3.38 -17.14 12.23
C SER A 99 -2.13 -16.58 12.90
N LEU A 100 -1.84 -15.30 12.65
CA LEU A 100 -0.67 -14.60 13.19
C LEU A 100 -0.60 -14.75 14.71
N GLN A 101 0.51 -15.31 15.19
CA GLN A 101 0.81 -15.53 16.60
C GLN A 101 1.77 -14.47 17.11
N ASP A 102 1.69 -14.16 18.39
CA ASP A 102 2.57 -13.21 19.06
C ASP A 102 4.07 -13.57 18.91
N ALA A 103 4.38 -14.86 18.84
CA ALA A 103 5.75 -15.36 18.60
C ALA A 103 6.38 -14.91 17.27
N ALA A 104 5.56 -14.49 16.30
CA ALA A 104 6.04 -13.92 15.03
C ALA A 104 6.43 -12.44 15.16
N LEU A 105 5.98 -11.78 16.22
CA LEU A 105 6.13 -10.35 16.42
C LEU A 105 7.28 -10.03 17.38
N ALA A 106 7.95 -8.91 17.13
CA ALA A 106 9.01 -8.43 18.01
C ALA A 106 8.46 -8.06 19.39
N PRO A 107 9.16 -8.39 20.50
CA PRO A 107 8.71 -8.05 21.86
C PRO A 107 8.44 -6.56 22.05
N GLU A 108 9.25 -5.70 21.45
CA GLU A 108 9.11 -4.24 21.52
C GLU A 108 7.83 -3.77 20.81
N PHE A 109 7.46 -4.43 19.70
CA PHE A 109 6.20 -4.15 19.02
C PHE A 109 5.01 -4.53 19.90
N LEU A 110 5.04 -5.73 20.48
CA LEU A 110 3.99 -6.18 21.40
C LEU A 110 3.83 -5.23 22.59
N ALA A 111 4.94 -4.77 23.17
CA ALA A 111 4.92 -3.82 24.29
C ALA A 111 4.33 -2.45 23.87
N ALA A 112 4.62 -1.97 22.66
CA ALA A 112 4.05 -0.73 22.13
C ALA A 112 2.54 -0.86 21.90
N VAL A 113 2.10 -2.01 21.36
CA VAL A 113 0.68 -2.32 21.12
C VAL A 113 -0.08 -2.46 22.43
N GLU A 114 0.45 -3.21 23.40
CA GLU A 114 -0.14 -3.39 24.74
C GLU A 114 -0.33 -2.04 25.44
N TYR A 115 0.71 -1.20 25.41
CA TYR A 115 0.61 0.17 25.91
C TYR A 115 -0.50 0.93 25.21
N SER A 116 -0.54 0.91 23.86
CA SER A 116 -1.52 1.67 23.07
C SER A 116 -2.97 1.24 23.33
N ALA A 117 -3.18 0.00 23.74
CA ALA A 117 -4.50 -0.54 24.10
C ALA A 117 -4.86 -0.32 25.57
N SER A 118 -3.94 0.17 26.41
CA SER A 118 -4.15 0.34 27.85
C SER A 118 -4.99 1.58 28.17
N PRO A 119 -5.78 1.56 29.26
CA PRO A 119 -6.47 2.76 29.72
C PRO A 119 -5.48 3.89 30.07
N GLY A 120 -5.72 5.08 29.54
CA GLY A 120 -4.87 6.24 29.78
C GLY A 120 -3.61 6.30 28.90
N ALA A 121 -3.49 5.43 27.89
CA ALA A 121 -2.44 5.55 26.88
C ALA A 121 -2.54 6.88 26.13
N ASP A 122 -1.41 7.51 25.92
CA ASP A 122 -1.26 8.76 25.19
C ASP A 122 -0.14 8.70 24.16
N LEU A 123 -0.05 9.75 23.35
CA LEU A 123 0.97 9.81 22.29
C LEU A 123 2.39 9.88 22.88
N GLU A 124 2.59 10.65 23.95
CA GLU A 124 3.93 10.86 24.54
C GLU A 124 4.50 9.52 25.06
N GLY A 125 3.72 8.76 25.81
CA GLY A 125 4.16 7.46 26.30
C GLY A 125 4.36 6.44 25.18
N LEU A 126 3.61 6.53 24.08
CA LEU A 126 3.85 5.68 22.92
C LEU A 126 5.16 6.06 22.20
N LEU A 127 5.46 7.34 22.03
CA LEU A 127 6.70 7.82 21.39
C LEU A 127 7.97 7.38 22.13
N GLN A 128 7.89 7.08 23.42
CA GLN A 128 9.00 6.50 24.18
C GLN A 128 9.29 5.03 23.86
N ARG A 129 8.37 4.35 23.13
CA ARG A 129 8.44 2.91 22.79
C ARG A 129 8.76 2.64 21.33
N LEU A 130 8.92 3.69 20.54
CA LEU A 130 9.29 3.61 19.12
C LEU A 130 10.26 4.73 18.77
N GLU A 131 10.93 4.59 17.65
CA GLU A 131 11.88 5.60 17.18
C GLU A 131 11.16 6.64 16.32
N THR A 132 11.21 7.91 16.72
CA THR A 132 10.74 9.03 15.91
C THR A 132 11.82 9.44 14.91
N LEU A 133 11.61 9.10 13.63
CA LEU A 133 12.53 9.48 12.56
C LEU A 133 12.34 10.93 12.11
N SER A 134 11.10 11.44 12.18
CA SER A 134 10.77 12.82 11.88
C SER A 134 9.42 13.19 12.52
N GLU A 135 9.43 14.17 13.42
CA GLU A 135 8.21 14.67 14.06
C GLU A 135 7.30 15.41 13.08
N ASP A 136 7.85 16.31 12.29
CA ASP A 136 7.09 17.12 11.33
C ASP A 136 6.51 16.30 10.19
N LYS A 137 7.19 15.24 9.75
CA LYS A 137 6.68 14.29 8.77
C LYS A 137 5.83 13.18 9.41
N ARG A 138 5.91 13.01 10.73
CA ARG A 138 5.27 11.92 11.48
C ARG A 138 5.65 10.56 10.87
N VAL A 139 6.97 10.32 10.79
CA VAL A 139 7.56 9.07 10.33
C VAL A 139 8.21 8.38 11.51
N TYR A 140 7.79 7.15 11.77
CA TYR A 140 8.24 6.39 12.93
C TYR A 140 8.80 5.03 12.51
N ARG A 141 9.72 4.50 13.32
CA ARG A 141 10.27 3.16 13.17
C ARG A 141 9.93 2.32 14.40
N VAL A 142 9.56 1.08 14.15
CA VAL A 142 9.31 0.08 15.19
C VAL A 142 9.70 -1.31 14.69
N PRO A 143 10.37 -2.17 15.50
CA PRO A 143 10.55 -3.56 15.12
C PRO A 143 9.20 -4.26 15.10
N VAL A 144 8.82 -4.87 13.97
CA VAL A 144 7.49 -5.51 13.81
C VAL A 144 7.60 -7.02 13.92
N PHE A 145 8.46 -7.62 13.11
CA PHE A 145 8.59 -9.07 13.03
C PHE A 145 9.92 -9.56 13.61
N THR A 146 9.89 -10.76 14.15
CA THR A 146 11.12 -11.47 14.53
C THR A 146 11.89 -11.91 13.29
N ALA A 147 13.22 -12.02 13.40
CA ALA A 147 14.06 -12.48 12.27
C ALA A 147 13.67 -13.89 11.79
N PRO A 148 13.34 -14.89 12.66
CA PRO A 148 12.85 -16.18 12.20
C PRO A 148 11.56 -16.10 11.38
N PHE A 149 10.63 -15.22 11.73
CA PHE A 149 9.40 -15.03 10.96
C PHE A 149 9.68 -14.36 9.60
N CYS A 150 10.52 -13.35 9.56
CA CYS A 150 10.94 -12.73 8.29
C CYS A 150 11.57 -13.78 7.36
N GLN A 151 12.43 -14.65 7.88
CA GLN A 151 13.07 -15.72 7.12
C GLN A 151 12.03 -16.72 6.58
N ALA A 152 11.08 -17.15 7.42
CA ALA A 152 10.03 -18.07 7.02
C ALA A 152 9.14 -17.49 5.93
N LEU A 153 8.76 -16.22 6.06
CA LEU A 153 7.97 -15.51 5.07
C LEU A 153 8.73 -15.35 3.75
N LEU A 154 10.03 -15.02 3.80
CA LEU A 154 10.87 -14.94 2.60
C LEU A 154 10.99 -16.27 1.87
N GLU A 155 11.21 -17.37 2.58
CA GLU A 155 11.27 -18.72 2.00
C GLU A 155 9.99 -19.04 1.21
N GLU A 156 8.83 -18.71 1.75
CA GLU A 156 7.55 -18.90 1.07
C GLU A 156 7.41 -18.01 -0.16
N LEU A 157 7.76 -16.73 -0.04
CA LEU A 157 7.65 -15.76 -1.13
C LEU A 157 8.58 -16.13 -2.30
N GLU A 158 9.79 -16.60 -2.01
CA GLU A 158 10.74 -17.08 -3.02
C GLU A 158 10.25 -18.36 -3.70
N HIS A 159 9.72 -19.31 -2.92
CA HIS A 159 9.12 -20.51 -3.47
C HIS A 159 7.94 -20.18 -4.39
N PHE A 160 7.07 -19.26 -3.98
CA PHE A 160 5.98 -18.78 -4.84
C PHE A 160 6.50 -18.08 -6.10
N GLU A 161 7.51 -17.22 -5.98
CA GLU A 161 8.11 -16.52 -7.12
C GLU A 161 8.67 -17.50 -8.16
N GLN A 162 9.27 -18.60 -7.72
CA GLN A 162 9.87 -19.64 -8.57
C GLN A 162 8.83 -20.62 -9.14
N SER A 163 7.62 -20.65 -8.62
CA SER A 163 6.56 -21.54 -9.10
C SER A 163 6.02 -21.11 -10.47
N ASP A 164 5.31 -22.01 -11.15
CA ASP A 164 4.61 -21.74 -12.42
C ASP A 164 3.29 -20.98 -12.21
N MET A 165 2.95 -20.60 -10.99
CA MET A 165 1.71 -19.87 -10.71
C MET A 165 1.76 -18.46 -11.31
N PRO A 166 0.63 -17.93 -11.78
CA PRO A 166 0.58 -16.57 -12.32
C PRO A 166 0.81 -15.53 -11.20
N LYS A 167 1.60 -14.50 -11.49
CA LYS A 167 1.93 -13.41 -10.59
C LYS A 167 1.27 -12.11 -11.06
N GLY A 168 0.56 -11.45 -10.15
CA GLY A 168 0.10 -10.08 -10.35
C GLY A 168 1.19 -9.07 -9.97
N ARG A 169 1.19 -7.90 -10.64
CA ARG A 169 2.05 -6.79 -10.21
C ARG A 169 1.63 -6.31 -8.82
N PRO A 170 2.58 -6.05 -7.90
CA PRO A 170 2.24 -5.62 -6.54
C PRO A 170 1.46 -4.30 -6.52
N ASN A 171 1.84 -3.34 -7.35
CA ASN A 171 1.13 -2.08 -7.54
C ASN A 171 1.37 -1.50 -8.95
N THR A 172 0.98 -0.24 -9.19
CA THR A 172 1.08 0.40 -10.50
C THR A 172 2.51 0.83 -10.87
N MET A 173 3.43 0.91 -9.91
CA MET A 173 4.80 1.37 -10.12
C MET A 173 5.83 0.24 -10.04
N ASN A 174 5.61 -0.75 -9.17
CA ASN A 174 6.49 -1.91 -9.05
C ASN A 174 6.05 -3.04 -9.98
N ASN A 175 7.03 -3.68 -10.61
CA ASN A 175 6.80 -4.80 -11.53
C ASN A 175 7.02 -6.17 -10.85
N TYR A 176 7.82 -6.23 -9.79
CA TYR A 176 8.25 -7.46 -9.13
C TYR A 176 7.80 -7.50 -7.69
N GLY A 177 7.24 -8.63 -7.28
CA GLY A 177 6.75 -8.85 -5.94
C GLY A 177 5.53 -9.79 -5.90
N VAL A 178 4.86 -9.83 -4.76
CA VAL A 178 3.77 -10.77 -4.47
C VAL A 178 2.59 -10.05 -3.84
N LEU A 179 1.38 -10.35 -4.32
CA LEU A 179 0.13 -9.88 -3.72
C LEU A 179 -0.31 -10.88 -2.64
N LEU A 180 -0.32 -10.47 -1.37
CA LEU A 180 -0.57 -11.38 -0.26
C LEU A 180 -1.98 -11.98 -0.27
N HIS A 181 -2.98 -11.22 -0.71
CA HIS A 181 -4.36 -11.73 -0.80
C HIS A 181 -4.51 -12.80 -1.90
N GLU A 182 -3.72 -12.75 -2.99
CA GLU A 182 -3.72 -13.79 -4.03
C GLU A 182 -3.06 -15.07 -3.52
N LEU A 183 -2.01 -14.92 -2.70
CA LEU A 183 -1.32 -16.05 -2.06
C LEU A 183 -2.11 -16.67 -0.89
N GLY A 184 -3.17 -16.00 -0.40
CA GLY A 184 -4.00 -16.48 0.72
C GLY A 184 -3.49 -16.05 2.11
N LEU A 185 -2.54 -15.11 2.18
CA LEU A 185 -1.98 -14.61 3.45
C LEU A 185 -2.74 -13.41 4.03
N ASP A 186 -3.78 -12.94 3.37
CA ASP A 186 -4.53 -11.76 3.81
C ASP A 186 -5.24 -12.03 5.16
N GLU A 187 -6.05 -13.09 5.21
CA GLU A 187 -6.82 -13.45 6.40
C GLU A 187 -5.95 -13.96 7.57
N PRO A 188 -4.97 -14.86 7.36
CA PRO A 188 -4.20 -15.37 8.49
C PRO A 188 -3.14 -14.39 9.02
N LEU A 189 -2.59 -13.52 8.17
CA LEU A 189 -1.48 -12.64 8.53
C LEU A 189 -1.90 -11.16 8.61
N VAL A 190 -2.46 -10.61 7.53
CA VAL A 190 -2.63 -9.15 7.41
C VAL A 190 -3.83 -8.63 8.18
N THR A 191 -4.94 -9.35 8.16
CA THR A 191 -6.16 -8.98 8.90
C THR A 191 -5.88 -8.90 10.40
N PRO A 192 -5.33 -9.94 11.09
CA PRO A 192 -5.00 -9.83 12.49
C PRO A 192 -3.90 -8.78 12.76
N LEU A 193 -2.91 -8.61 11.89
CA LEU A 193 -1.91 -7.55 12.03
C LEU A 193 -2.56 -6.17 12.06
N ARG A 194 -3.52 -5.90 11.17
CA ARG A 194 -4.27 -4.64 11.14
C ARG A 194 -5.15 -4.46 12.38
N GLU A 195 -5.98 -5.47 12.71
CA GLU A 195 -7.07 -5.31 13.69
C GLU A 195 -6.57 -5.37 15.13
N ARG A 196 -5.69 -6.34 15.42
CA ARG A 196 -5.23 -6.57 16.80
C ARG A 196 -4.05 -5.71 17.19
N PHE A 197 -3.16 -5.40 16.24
CA PHE A 197 -1.87 -4.80 16.55
C PHE A 197 -1.73 -3.37 16.01
N LEU A 198 -2.01 -3.14 14.74
CA LEU A 198 -1.79 -1.80 14.15
C LEU A 198 -2.86 -0.79 14.55
N GLN A 199 -4.12 -1.19 14.62
CA GLN A 199 -5.21 -0.24 14.87
C GLN A 199 -5.08 0.49 16.22
N PRO A 200 -4.77 -0.14 17.38
CA PRO A 200 -4.54 0.58 18.62
C PRO A 200 -3.37 1.58 18.53
N LEU A 201 -2.26 1.15 17.95
CA LEU A 201 -1.06 1.95 17.79
C LEU A 201 -1.28 3.14 16.83
N MET A 202 -1.91 2.88 15.68
CA MET A 202 -2.23 3.92 14.68
C MET A 202 -3.26 4.92 15.20
N GLY A 203 -4.16 4.49 16.08
CA GLY A 203 -5.15 5.36 16.73
C GLY A 203 -4.51 6.47 17.58
N LEU A 204 -3.38 6.20 18.23
CA LEU A 204 -2.61 7.20 18.97
C LEU A 204 -1.69 8.02 18.04
N LEU A 205 -1.01 7.37 17.09
CA LEU A 205 -0.06 8.05 16.19
C LEU A 205 -0.74 8.98 15.17
N TYR A 206 -1.90 8.57 14.65
CA TYR A 206 -2.56 9.23 13.51
C TYR A 206 -4.08 9.31 13.70
N PRO A 207 -4.59 9.90 14.80
CA PRO A 207 -6.03 10.00 15.05
C PRO A 207 -6.75 10.80 13.98
N ASP A 208 -6.10 11.81 13.42
CA ASP A 208 -6.57 12.68 12.34
C ASP A 208 -6.68 11.99 10.96
N CYS A 209 -6.01 10.85 10.79
CA CYS A 209 -6.04 10.05 9.57
C CYS A 209 -6.94 8.80 9.69
N GLY A 210 -7.74 8.69 10.74
CA GLY A 210 -8.60 7.53 10.98
C GLY A 210 -7.87 6.29 11.49
N GLY A 211 -6.69 6.45 12.12
CA GLY A 211 -5.86 5.34 12.58
C GLY A 211 -6.55 4.38 13.54
N GLY A 212 -7.50 4.86 14.36
CA GLY A 212 -8.33 4.03 15.24
C GLY A 212 -9.53 3.34 14.55
N GLN A 213 -9.75 3.56 13.25
CA GLN A 213 -10.92 3.09 12.50
C GLN A 213 -10.52 2.42 11.17
N LEU A 214 -9.42 1.69 11.19
CA LEU A 214 -8.90 0.97 10.02
C LEU A 214 -9.79 -0.25 9.72
N ASP A 215 -10.51 -0.22 8.62
CA ASP A 215 -11.52 -1.23 8.27
C ASP A 215 -11.20 -2.01 6.99
N SER A 216 -10.18 -1.61 6.26
CA SER A 216 -9.68 -2.35 5.11
C SER A 216 -8.18 -2.15 4.90
N HIS A 217 -7.59 -2.96 4.05
CA HIS A 217 -6.16 -2.89 3.72
C HIS A 217 -5.89 -3.45 2.32
N ARG A 218 -4.69 -3.19 1.83
CA ARG A 218 -4.07 -3.90 0.72
C ARG A 218 -2.64 -4.21 1.11
N ALA A 219 -2.24 -5.47 1.04
CA ALA A 219 -0.89 -5.88 1.39
C ALA A 219 -0.21 -6.58 0.22
N PHE A 220 1.03 -6.20 -0.01
CA PHE A 220 1.86 -6.77 -1.04
C PHE A 220 3.33 -6.70 -0.64
N VAL A 221 4.13 -7.56 -1.24
CA VAL A 221 5.58 -7.50 -1.11
C VAL A 221 6.16 -6.96 -2.41
N VAL A 222 7.09 -6.01 -2.28
CA VAL A 222 7.88 -5.50 -3.40
C VAL A 222 9.30 -6.08 -3.36
N LYS A 223 9.83 -6.42 -4.53
CA LYS A 223 11.19 -6.93 -4.70
C LYS A 223 12.01 -5.97 -5.53
N TYR A 224 13.19 -5.65 -5.04
CA TYR A 224 14.21 -4.93 -5.79
C TYR A 224 15.44 -5.83 -5.94
N ALA A 225 15.94 -5.95 -7.17
CA ALA A 225 17.10 -6.81 -7.47
C ALA A 225 17.82 -6.34 -8.74
N PRO A 226 19.09 -6.74 -8.95
CA PRO A 226 19.78 -6.50 -10.22
C PRO A 226 18.99 -7.10 -11.39
N GLY A 227 18.78 -6.31 -12.44
CA GLY A 227 18.00 -6.73 -13.62
C GLY A 227 16.48 -6.67 -13.47
N GLN A 228 16.00 -6.24 -12.31
CA GLN A 228 14.58 -6.00 -12.00
C GLN A 228 14.36 -4.52 -11.60
N ASP A 229 13.29 -4.23 -10.82
CA ASP A 229 13.15 -2.90 -10.22
C ASP A 229 14.34 -2.63 -9.30
N ARG A 230 14.95 -1.45 -9.39
CA ARG A 230 16.10 -1.07 -8.55
C ARG A 230 15.80 0.13 -7.66
N GLU A 231 14.80 0.90 -8.00
CA GLU A 231 14.39 2.13 -7.31
C GLU A 231 12.90 2.33 -7.42
N LEU A 232 12.36 3.25 -6.66
CA LEU A 232 10.98 3.69 -6.78
C LEU A 232 10.93 5.21 -6.77
N GLY A 233 10.39 5.79 -7.84
CA GLY A 233 10.22 7.23 -7.98
C GLY A 233 9.34 7.82 -6.88
N CYS A 234 9.42 9.13 -6.70
CA CYS A 234 8.62 9.85 -5.71
C CYS A 234 7.12 9.69 -6.01
N HIS A 235 6.37 9.25 -5.01
CA HIS A 235 4.93 9.00 -5.09
C HIS A 235 4.27 9.16 -3.71
N TYR A 236 2.97 9.02 -3.67
CA TYR A 236 2.17 8.83 -2.45
C TYR A 236 1.33 7.56 -2.59
N ASP A 237 0.91 7.02 -1.45
CA ASP A 237 0.16 5.76 -1.40
C ASP A 237 -1.35 6.00 -1.48
N ASN A 238 -2.06 5.05 -2.08
CA ASN A 238 -3.51 5.01 -2.03
C ASN A 238 -4.00 4.39 -0.70
N ALA A 239 -3.65 5.05 0.37
CA ALA A 239 -3.90 4.64 1.74
C ALA A 239 -4.02 5.87 2.64
N GLU A 240 -4.65 5.75 3.79
CA GLU A 240 -4.58 6.74 4.85
C GLU A 240 -3.24 6.62 5.60
N LEU A 241 -2.84 5.40 5.87
CA LEU A 241 -1.59 5.07 6.58
C LEU A 241 -0.88 3.91 5.89
N THR A 242 0.45 3.87 5.99
CA THR A 242 1.27 2.79 5.45
C THR A 242 2.21 2.24 6.51
N LEU A 243 2.31 0.91 6.56
CA LEU A 243 3.39 0.19 7.20
C LEU A 243 4.27 -0.44 6.11
N ASN A 244 5.58 -0.19 6.18
CA ASN A 244 6.57 -0.76 5.26
C ASN A 244 7.64 -1.52 6.06
N VAL A 245 7.67 -2.84 5.98
CA VAL A 245 8.59 -3.70 6.75
C VAL A 245 9.65 -4.32 5.85
N ALA A 246 10.92 -4.16 6.18
CA ALA A 246 11.99 -4.90 5.51
C ALA A 246 11.99 -6.36 5.95
N LEU A 247 11.84 -7.27 5.01
CA LEU A 247 11.88 -8.72 5.26
C LEU A 247 13.29 -9.30 5.09
N GLY A 248 14.11 -8.69 4.26
CA GLY A 248 15.46 -9.14 3.85
C GLY A 248 15.61 -8.89 2.34
N LYS A 249 16.63 -9.34 1.64
CA LYS A 249 17.84 -10.03 2.12
C LYS A 249 18.94 -8.99 2.46
N ALA A 250 20.21 -9.41 2.36
CA ALA A 250 21.31 -8.44 2.43
C ALA A 250 21.38 -7.61 1.15
N PHE A 251 21.46 -6.29 1.30
CA PHE A 251 21.54 -5.33 0.19
C PHE A 251 22.36 -4.10 0.59
N THR A 252 22.78 -3.31 -0.39
CA THR A 252 23.38 -1.99 -0.19
C THR A 252 22.61 -0.93 -0.99
N GLY A 253 22.63 0.30 -0.54
CA GLY A 253 21.80 1.37 -1.12
C GLY A 253 20.33 1.17 -0.82
N GLY A 254 19.45 1.65 -1.70
CA GLY A 254 18.00 1.40 -1.59
C GLY A 254 17.32 2.09 -0.41
N ALA A 255 17.91 3.12 0.21
CA ALA A 255 17.30 3.85 1.31
C ALA A 255 15.91 4.39 0.93
N LEU A 256 14.97 4.35 1.86
CA LEU A 256 13.72 5.07 1.70
C LEU A 256 13.97 6.57 1.86
N PHE A 257 13.26 7.38 1.10
CA PHE A 257 13.28 8.83 1.31
C PHE A 257 11.86 9.38 1.45
N PHE A 258 11.70 10.39 2.32
CA PHE A 258 10.42 11.04 2.60
C PHE A 258 10.52 12.54 2.33
N GLY A 259 9.69 13.04 1.43
CA GLY A 259 9.55 14.45 1.08
C GLY A 259 8.50 15.19 1.91
N GLY A 260 7.74 16.09 1.28
CA GLY A 260 6.56 16.76 1.85
C GLY A 260 5.31 15.92 1.80
N LEU A 261 4.20 16.48 2.29
CA LEU A 261 2.88 15.90 2.06
C LEU A 261 2.37 16.25 0.66
N PHE A 262 1.70 15.30 0.04
CA PHE A 262 0.94 15.56 -1.18
C PHE A 262 -0.10 16.67 -0.91
N GLN A 263 -0.15 17.68 -1.79
CA GLN A 263 -1.01 18.86 -1.68
C GLN A 263 -0.70 19.87 -0.56
N ALA A 264 0.27 19.62 0.30
CA ALA A 264 0.73 20.66 1.21
C ALA A 264 1.60 21.67 0.46
N PRO A 265 1.65 22.95 0.90
CA PRO A 265 2.58 23.92 0.35
C PRO A 265 4.01 23.37 0.37
N THR A 266 4.69 23.45 -0.77
CA THR A 266 6.05 22.94 -0.91
C THR A 266 6.99 23.80 -0.06
N VAL A 267 7.24 23.37 1.15
CA VAL A 267 8.42 23.83 1.89
C VAL A 267 9.58 22.98 1.38
N LEU A 268 10.54 23.60 0.71
CA LEU A 268 11.77 22.97 0.25
C LEU A 268 12.60 22.56 1.47
N ARG A 269 12.26 21.44 2.09
CA ARG A 269 13.07 20.79 3.11
C ARG A 269 13.77 19.60 2.47
N GLU A 270 14.98 19.34 2.91
CA GLU A 270 15.69 18.14 2.47
C GLU A 270 14.88 16.88 2.75
N PRO A 271 14.88 15.90 1.84
CA PRO A 271 14.23 14.62 2.06
C PRO A 271 14.86 13.92 3.29
N LEU A 272 14.03 13.36 4.15
CA LEU A 272 14.50 12.43 5.17
C LEU A 272 14.90 11.13 4.48
N GLU A 273 16.14 10.69 4.60
CA GLU A 273 16.57 9.36 4.15
C GLU A 273 16.62 8.38 5.32
N VAL A 274 16.11 7.19 5.11
CA VAL A 274 15.93 6.16 6.12
C VAL A 274 16.51 4.84 5.62
N GLU A 275 17.52 4.33 6.31
CA GLU A 275 17.97 2.95 6.13
C GLU A 275 16.93 1.98 6.71
N HIS A 276 16.71 0.89 6.00
CA HIS A 276 15.68 -0.09 6.35
C HIS A 276 16.33 -1.40 6.78
N LEU A 277 16.14 -1.75 8.05
CA LEU A 277 16.71 -2.95 8.69
C LEU A 277 15.67 -4.07 8.71
N VAL A 278 16.13 -5.32 8.61
CA VAL A 278 15.26 -6.51 8.63
C VAL A 278 14.42 -6.58 9.90
N GLY A 279 13.14 -6.86 9.75
CA GLY A 279 12.14 -6.89 10.82
C GLY A 279 11.62 -5.52 11.24
N GLN A 280 12.29 -4.44 10.83
CA GLN A 280 11.88 -3.07 11.17
C GLN A 280 10.77 -2.58 10.23
N GLY A 281 9.73 -2.01 10.82
CA GLY A 281 8.65 -1.34 10.12
C GLY A 281 8.77 0.18 10.18
N ILE A 282 8.50 0.82 9.07
CA ILE A 282 8.36 2.27 8.96
C ILE A 282 6.88 2.59 8.83
N LEU A 283 6.39 3.44 9.72
CA LEU A 283 5.01 3.94 9.76
C LEU A 283 4.97 5.36 9.22
N HIS A 284 4.05 5.64 8.31
CA HIS A 284 3.87 6.97 7.76
C HIS A 284 2.44 7.19 7.23
N ARG A 285 2.09 8.45 6.97
CA ARG A 285 0.82 8.79 6.30
C ARG A 285 0.88 8.39 4.82
N GLY A 286 -0.22 7.89 4.27
CA GLY A 286 -0.30 7.53 2.85
C GLY A 286 -0.01 8.71 1.91
N GLY A 287 -0.50 9.91 2.25
CA GLY A 287 -0.22 11.14 1.51
C GLY A 287 1.20 11.70 1.66
N GLN A 288 2.08 11.06 2.44
CA GLN A 288 3.48 11.44 2.55
C GLN A 288 4.21 11.08 1.26
N LEU A 289 4.77 12.07 0.57
CA LEU A 289 5.59 11.83 -0.61
C LEU A 289 6.86 11.06 -0.22
N HIS A 290 7.11 9.95 -0.88
CA HIS A 290 8.24 9.09 -0.59
C HIS A 290 8.66 8.27 -1.81
N GLY A 291 9.75 7.53 -1.67
CA GLY A 291 10.26 6.62 -2.68
C GLY A 291 11.43 5.80 -2.15
N ALA A 292 12.09 5.06 -3.03
CA ALA A 292 13.27 4.27 -2.72
C ALA A 292 14.42 4.67 -3.63
N ARG A 293 15.58 4.94 -3.03
CA ARG A 293 16.83 5.19 -3.76
C ARG A 293 17.27 3.94 -4.51
N PRO A 294 18.11 4.09 -5.53
CA PRO A 294 18.61 2.96 -6.29
C PRO A 294 19.30 1.92 -5.40
N LEU A 295 18.93 0.64 -5.61
CA LEU A 295 19.62 -0.49 -5.01
C LEU A 295 21.04 -0.57 -5.57
N GLY A 296 22.04 -0.71 -4.71
CA GLY A 296 23.43 -0.94 -5.09
C GLY A 296 23.66 -2.40 -5.45
N THR A 297 23.65 -3.28 -4.46
CA THR A 297 23.87 -4.73 -4.60
C THR A 297 22.84 -5.50 -3.78
N GLY A 298 22.74 -6.81 -4.05
CA GLY A 298 21.87 -7.72 -3.31
C GLY A 298 20.41 -7.65 -3.73
N GLU A 299 19.55 -8.16 -2.89
CA GLU A 299 18.09 -8.18 -3.08
C GLU A 299 17.39 -7.58 -1.86
N ARG A 300 16.38 -6.75 -2.10
CA ARG A 300 15.56 -6.16 -1.07
C ARG A 300 14.11 -6.58 -1.23
N TRP A 301 13.54 -7.13 -0.17
CA TRP A 301 12.15 -7.54 -0.08
C TRP A 301 11.45 -6.77 1.03
N ASN A 302 10.40 -6.05 0.69
CA ASN A 302 9.63 -5.26 1.65
C ASN A 302 8.16 -5.64 1.61
N LEU A 303 7.60 -5.95 2.77
CA LEU A 303 6.16 -6.01 2.97
C LEU A 303 5.62 -4.59 3.10
N VAL A 304 4.69 -4.23 2.25
CA VAL A 304 3.95 -2.97 2.31
C VAL A 304 2.49 -3.27 2.63
N VAL A 305 1.97 -2.63 3.67
CA VAL A 305 0.56 -2.72 4.07
C VAL A 305 -0.05 -1.33 3.98
N TRP A 306 -0.89 -1.14 2.99
CA TRP A 306 -1.74 0.05 2.85
C TRP A 306 -2.96 -0.12 3.74
N LEU A 307 -3.04 0.68 4.78
CA LEU A 307 -4.11 0.69 5.77
C LEU A 307 -5.15 1.75 5.40
N ARG A 308 -6.39 1.37 5.41
CA ARG A 308 -7.49 2.21 4.94
C ARG A 308 -8.56 2.40 6.00
N ALA A 309 -9.04 3.65 6.09
CA ALA A 309 -10.13 4.05 6.96
C ALA A 309 -11.28 4.63 6.10
N SER A 310 -12.32 3.84 5.88
CA SER A 310 -13.47 4.27 5.05
C SER A 310 -14.13 5.52 5.58
N VAL A 311 -14.14 5.71 6.89
CA VAL A 311 -14.62 6.93 7.54
C VAL A 311 -13.91 8.20 7.05
N VAL A 312 -12.64 8.11 6.65
CA VAL A 312 -11.88 9.23 6.09
C VAL A 312 -12.06 9.30 4.58
N ARG A 313 -11.77 8.20 3.86
CA ARG A 313 -11.72 8.22 2.40
C ARG A 313 -13.09 8.35 1.73
N ASN A 314 -14.20 8.06 2.43
CA ASN A 314 -15.53 8.30 1.92
C ASN A 314 -15.95 9.78 1.99
N HIS A 315 -15.22 10.61 2.74
CA HIS A 315 -15.35 12.06 2.70
C HIS A 315 -14.44 12.71 1.67
N LEU A 316 -13.18 12.21 1.58
CA LEU A 316 -12.17 12.75 0.69
C LEU A 316 -11.34 11.62 0.09
N CYS A 317 -11.50 11.37 -1.20
CA CYS A 317 -10.71 10.38 -1.91
C CYS A 317 -9.24 10.80 -1.94
N PRO A 318 -8.29 9.96 -1.48
CA PRO A 318 -6.87 10.31 -1.47
C PRO A 318 -6.26 10.45 -2.87
N MET A 319 -6.92 9.95 -3.92
CA MET A 319 -6.42 10.02 -5.29
C MET A 319 -6.89 11.26 -6.04
N CYS A 320 -8.19 11.58 -6.02
CA CYS A 320 -8.73 12.73 -6.76
C CYS A 320 -8.99 13.95 -5.87
N CYS A 321 -8.88 13.80 -4.54
CA CYS A 321 -9.10 14.87 -3.57
C CYS A 321 -10.49 15.52 -3.63
N GLN A 322 -11.46 14.70 -3.95
CA GLN A 322 -12.87 15.07 -3.99
C GLN A 322 -13.69 14.06 -3.19
N LYS A 323 -14.95 14.39 -2.90
CA LYS A 323 -15.90 13.39 -2.40
C LYS A 323 -15.96 12.25 -3.42
N PRO A 324 -15.74 10.99 -3.02
CA PRO A 324 -15.67 9.90 -3.98
C PRO A 324 -17.04 9.62 -4.63
N GLU A 325 -17.01 9.34 -5.91
CA GLU A 325 -18.08 8.64 -6.62
C GLU A 325 -17.83 7.14 -6.46
N LEU A 326 -18.60 6.49 -5.58
CA LEU A 326 -18.40 5.09 -5.24
C LEU A 326 -19.01 4.17 -6.31
N VAL A 327 -18.20 3.24 -6.81
CA VAL A 327 -18.61 2.16 -7.71
C VAL A 327 -18.22 0.82 -7.10
N ASP A 328 -18.98 -0.23 -7.39
CA ASP A 328 -18.71 -1.57 -6.86
C ASP A 328 -17.32 -2.07 -7.23
N ASP A 329 -16.69 -2.78 -6.30
CA ASP A 329 -15.40 -3.43 -6.49
C ASP A 329 -15.37 -4.78 -5.75
N GLU A 330 -14.49 -5.67 -6.18
CA GLU A 330 -14.30 -7.00 -5.56
C GLU A 330 -13.48 -6.94 -4.26
N GLY A 331 -13.00 -5.76 -3.86
CA GLY A 331 -12.31 -5.52 -2.59
C GLY A 331 -10.80 -5.75 -2.59
N PHE A 332 -10.22 -6.28 -3.67
CA PHE A 332 -8.79 -6.62 -3.78
C PHE A 332 -8.03 -5.78 -4.82
N GLY A 333 -8.68 -4.79 -5.40
CA GLY A 333 -8.03 -3.81 -6.26
C GLY A 333 -7.41 -2.65 -5.47
N ASP A 334 -6.64 -1.80 -6.15
CA ASP A 334 -6.23 -0.52 -5.57
C ASP A 334 -7.45 0.39 -5.41
N GLY A 335 -7.47 1.22 -4.37
CA GLY A 335 -8.43 2.30 -4.21
C GLY A 335 -9.80 1.92 -3.68
N PHE A 336 -10.00 0.73 -3.19
CA PHE A 336 -11.28 0.35 -2.62
C PHE A 336 -11.49 0.90 -1.20
N THR A 337 -12.76 0.98 -0.82
CA THR A 337 -13.27 1.38 0.49
C THR A 337 -14.48 0.51 0.84
N ARG A 338 -14.96 0.60 2.09
CA ARG A 338 -16.21 -0.04 2.48
C ARG A 338 -17.34 0.97 2.44
N GLU A 339 -18.49 0.55 1.93
CA GLU A 339 -19.71 1.35 2.02
C GLU A 339 -20.12 1.48 3.49
N GLU A 340 -20.42 2.70 3.95
CA GLU A 340 -21.05 2.87 5.25
C GLU A 340 -22.40 2.17 5.25
N PRO A 341 -22.80 1.47 6.31
CA PRO A 341 -24.16 0.98 6.43
C PRO A 341 -25.07 2.21 6.37
N GLY A 342 -25.92 2.27 5.32
CA GLY A 342 -26.88 3.33 5.18
C GLY A 342 -27.63 3.47 6.50
N THR A 343 -27.66 4.65 7.08
CA THR A 343 -28.59 4.99 8.16
C THR A 343 -29.98 4.77 7.57
N VAL A 344 -30.62 3.68 7.98
CA VAL A 344 -32.04 3.47 7.68
C VAL A 344 -32.74 4.63 8.39
N ASP A 345 -33.28 5.55 7.60
CA ASP A 345 -34.09 6.65 8.12
C ASP A 345 -35.34 6.03 8.75
N VAL A 346 -35.30 5.80 10.04
CA VAL A 346 -36.38 5.17 10.80
C VAL A 346 -37.63 6.07 10.82
N CYS A 347 -37.50 7.29 10.32
CA CYS A 347 -38.61 8.27 10.20
C CYS A 347 -39.45 8.13 8.93
N ALA A 348 -39.13 7.22 8.02
CA ALA A 348 -39.89 7.01 6.78
C ALA A 348 -41.02 5.95 6.91
N LEU A 349 -41.34 5.48 8.11
CA LEU A 349 -42.40 4.49 8.40
C LEU A 349 -43.47 5.10 9.37
N THR A 350 -43.92 6.30 9.11
CA THR A 350 -45.18 6.79 9.70
C THR A 350 -46.10 7.30 8.62
#